data_e9d154a035745db0f896ef9dbdc11cde
#
_entry.id   e9d154a035745db0f896ef9dbdc11cde
#
_cell.length_a   1.000
_cell.length_b   1.000
_cell.length_c   1.000
_cell.angle_alpha   90.00
_cell.angle_beta   90.00
_cell.angle_gamma   90.00
#
_symmetry.space_group_name_H-M   'P 1'
#
loop_
_entity.id
_entity.type
_entity.pdbx_description
1 polymer ?
#
loop_
_entity_poly.entity_id
_entity_poly.type
_entity_poly.pdbx_seq_one_letter_code
_entity_poly.pdbx_strand_id
1 'polypeptide(L)'
;MLKNKTVLLGVTGSIAAYKIANLASALKKLHADVHVLMTQNATNFINPITFESLTGNKCLVDTFDRNFQFQVEHVSIAKKADVVMIAPASANVIGKMAHGIADDMLTTTVMACKCPVYISPAMNTNMYENPIVQDNMKTLEKYGYHVITPASGYLACGDTGAGKMPEPETLLQYILQEIAFEKDLKGKKILITAGPTQEKIDPVRYITNHSSGKMGYALAKRAAMRGAEVTLVSGQVSIAPPPFVKVVSITSAKDMFDAVTAVSKEQDIIIKAAAVADYRPAVVSDEKMKKKDDQLSIELERTDDILKYLGEHKREGQFLCGFSMETQNMIENSREKLKKKNLDMIAANNLKVEGAGFKTDTNILTLITQNEEVSLDMMSKEDAAGVILDKIKGMMS
;
A
#
# COMPACT_ATOMS: atom_id res chain seq x y z
N MET A 1 1.95 4.02 15.68
CA MET A 1 2.61 4.09 14.35
C MET A 1 3.10 5.52 14.05
N LEU A 2 2.29 6.56 14.30
CA LEU A 2 2.63 7.96 13.99
C LEU A 2 3.00 8.80 15.23
N LYS A 3 3.52 8.19 16.30
CA LYS A 3 3.98 8.92 17.48
C LYS A 3 5.10 9.90 17.10
N ASN A 4 5.01 11.15 17.57
CA ASN A 4 5.91 12.25 17.24
C ASN A 4 5.87 12.72 15.76
N LYS A 5 4.81 12.36 15.01
CA LYS A 5 4.55 12.84 13.66
C LYS A 5 3.43 13.86 13.67
N THR A 6 3.65 14.98 12.99
CA THR A 6 2.68 16.07 12.85
C THR A 6 2.06 16.05 11.45
N VAL A 7 0.74 15.96 11.39
CA VAL A 7 -0.03 15.97 10.16
C VAL A 7 -0.88 17.23 10.09
N LEU A 8 -0.75 18.01 9.01
CA LEU A 8 -1.63 19.14 8.74
C LEU A 8 -2.73 18.68 7.75
N LEU A 9 -3.97 18.89 8.14
CA LEU A 9 -5.14 18.68 7.28
C LEU A 9 -5.67 20.04 6.82
N GLY A 10 -5.62 20.30 5.52
CA GLY A 10 -6.21 21.47 4.89
C GLY A 10 -7.62 21.16 4.39
N VAL A 11 -8.65 21.78 4.96
CA VAL A 11 -10.04 21.53 4.59
C VAL A 11 -10.60 22.74 3.86
N THR A 12 -11.13 22.52 2.65
CA THR A 12 -11.66 23.59 1.80
C THR A 12 -13.16 23.47 1.54
N GLY A 13 -13.76 24.48 0.93
CA GLY A 13 -15.20 24.56 0.69
C GLY A 13 -15.72 23.53 -0.29
N SER A 14 -16.04 22.35 0.19
CA SER A 14 -16.67 21.25 -0.56
C SER A 14 -17.53 20.42 0.39
N ILE A 15 -18.62 19.84 -0.14
CA ILE A 15 -19.46 18.92 0.61
C ILE A 15 -18.65 17.73 1.20
N ALA A 16 -17.57 17.31 0.53
CA ALA A 16 -16.72 16.21 1.01
C ALA A 16 -15.95 16.52 2.31
N ALA A 17 -16.00 17.77 2.82
CA ALA A 17 -15.33 18.18 4.06
C ALA A 17 -15.72 17.33 5.27
N TYR A 18 -17.00 16.86 5.35
CA TYR A 18 -17.45 16.01 6.46
C TYR A 18 -16.66 14.70 6.60
N LYS A 19 -16.15 14.16 5.48
CA LYS A 19 -15.38 12.92 5.48
C LYS A 19 -14.02 13.06 6.20
N ILE A 20 -13.48 14.28 6.25
CA ILE A 20 -12.15 14.52 6.84
C ILE A 20 -12.18 14.38 8.38
N ALA A 21 -13.34 14.48 9.01
CA ALA A 21 -13.49 14.13 10.41
C ALA A 21 -13.08 12.67 10.70
N ASN A 22 -13.43 11.74 9.80
CA ASN A 22 -13.01 10.34 9.89
C ASN A 22 -11.48 10.18 9.71
N LEU A 23 -10.88 10.90 8.78
CA LEU A 23 -9.41 10.91 8.59
C LEU A 23 -8.70 11.44 9.83
N ALA A 24 -9.16 12.57 10.38
CA ALA A 24 -8.60 13.16 11.60
C ALA A 24 -8.68 12.17 12.78
N SER A 25 -9.83 11.53 12.97
CA SER A 25 -10.02 10.49 14.01
C SER A 25 -9.08 9.29 13.79
N ALA A 26 -8.92 8.80 12.55
CA ALA A 26 -8.04 7.69 12.23
C ALA A 26 -6.56 8.02 12.52
N LEU A 27 -6.11 9.23 12.18
CA LEU A 27 -4.76 9.70 12.46
C LEU A 27 -4.49 9.81 13.96
N LYS A 28 -5.45 10.31 14.74
CA LYS A 28 -5.35 10.37 16.22
C LYS A 28 -5.24 8.99 16.84
N LYS A 29 -5.99 7.99 16.34
CA LYS A 29 -5.86 6.59 16.77
C LYS A 29 -4.47 6.01 16.50
N LEU A 30 -3.77 6.51 15.49
CA LEU A 30 -2.38 6.17 15.19
C LEU A 30 -1.35 7.01 15.97
N HIS A 31 -1.81 7.85 16.90
CA HIS A 31 -1.02 8.75 17.76
C HIS A 31 -0.31 9.89 17.02
N ALA A 32 -0.85 10.35 15.88
CA ALA A 32 -0.36 11.57 15.23
C ALA A 32 -0.75 12.84 16.01
N ASP A 33 0.09 13.88 15.94
CA ASP A 33 -0.30 15.24 16.27
C ASP A 33 -0.97 15.85 15.04
N VAL A 34 -2.30 16.03 15.11
CA VAL A 34 -3.13 16.45 13.97
C VAL A 34 -3.59 17.88 14.16
N HIS A 35 -3.20 18.75 13.23
CA HIS A 35 -3.68 20.13 13.15
C HIS A 35 -4.56 20.31 11.91
N VAL A 36 -5.62 21.10 12.05
CA VAL A 36 -6.58 21.34 10.97
C VAL A 36 -6.62 22.81 10.62
N LEU A 37 -6.44 23.10 9.33
CA LEU A 37 -6.55 24.42 8.73
C LEU A 37 -7.81 24.43 7.85
N MET A 38 -8.70 25.39 8.05
CA MET A 38 -9.92 25.49 7.25
C MET A 38 -9.94 26.82 6.49
N THR A 39 -10.39 26.76 5.25
CA THR A 39 -10.79 28.01 4.58
C THR A 39 -12.11 28.49 5.16
N GLN A 40 -12.38 29.81 5.09
CA GLN A 40 -13.67 30.37 5.52
C GLN A 40 -14.87 29.65 4.86
N ASN A 41 -14.73 29.30 3.57
CA ASN A 41 -15.79 28.57 2.87
C ASN A 41 -16.02 27.14 3.40
N ALA A 42 -15.01 26.52 3.99
CA ALA A 42 -15.15 25.18 4.56
C ALA A 42 -16.06 25.18 5.79
N THR A 43 -16.10 26.29 6.54
CA THR A 43 -16.95 26.39 7.76
C THR A 43 -18.45 26.32 7.47
N ASN A 44 -18.87 26.53 6.21
CA ASN A 44 -20.25 26.35 5.78
C ASN A 44 -20.65 24.86 5.63
N PHE A 45 -19.68 23.94 5.57
CA PHE A 45 -19.93 22.51 5.39
C PHE A 45 -19.67 21.70 6.65
N ILE A 46 -18.76 22.13 7.50
CA ILE A 46 -18.44 21.49 8.77
C ILE A 46 -17.91 22.54 9.76
N ASN A 47 -18.37 22.43 11.02
CA ASN A 47 -17.96 23.40 12.05
C ASN A 47 -16.53 23.08 12.55
N PRO A 48 -15.66 24.10 12.76
CA PRO A 48 -14.32 23.94 13.35
C PRO A 48 -14.30 23.13 14.66
N ILE A 49 -15.28 23.29 15.54
CA ILE A 49 -15.40 22.56 16.81
C ILE A 49 -15.39 21.03 16.62
N THR A 50 -15.83 20.53 15.46
CA THR A 50 -15.76 19.09 15.16
C THR A 50 -14.32 18.60 15.15
N PHE A 51 -13.43 19.35 14.50
CA PHE A 51 -12.02 19.00 14.43
C PHE A 51 -11.29 19.23 15.75
N GLU A 52 -11.62 20.30 16.47
CA GLU A 52 -11.07 20.58 17.80
C GLU A 52 -11.38 19.45 18.78
N SER A 53 -12.62 18.99 18.78
CA SER A 53 -13.06 17.85 19.63
C SER A 53 -12.34 16.54 19.29
N LEU A 54 -12.03 16.30 18.00
CA LEU A 54 -11.37 15.07 17.55
C LEU A 54 -9.86 15.11 17.76
N THR A 55 -9.24 16.27 17.56
CA THR A 55 -7.77 16.38 17.55
C THR A 55 -7.19 16.83 18.89
N GLY A 56 -7.98 17.55 19.69
CA GLY A 56 -7.51 18.23 20.89
C GLY A 56 -6.69 19.49 20.58
N ASN A 57 -6.61 19.91 19.31
CA ASN A 57 -5.92 21.11 18.85
C ASN A 57 -6.93 22.14 18.32
N LYS A 58 -6.63 23.42 18.45
CA LYS A 58 -7.43 24.50 17.86
C LYS A 58 -7.50 24.33 16.34
N CYS A 59 -8.67 24.47 15.76
CA CYS A 59 -8.85 24.52 14.31
C CYS A 59 -8.61 25.96 13.81
N LEU A 60 -7.70 26.13 12.88
CA LEU A 60 -7.24 27.43 12.42
C LEU A 60 -8.01 27.84 11.16
N VAL A 61 -8.71 28.96 11.24
CA VAL A 61 -9.51 29.53 10.15
C VAL A 61 -9.02 30.92 9.76
N ASP A 62 -8.79 31.78 10.74
CA ASP A 62 -8.38 33.18 10.56
C ASP A 62 -6.88 33.33 10.78
N THR A 63 -6.21 33.99 9.83
CA THR A 63 -4.77 34.32 9.91
C THR A 63 -4.46 35.33 11.01
N PHE A 64 -5.42 36.20 11.35
CA PHE A 64 -5.26 37.34 12.26
C PHE A 64 -6.13 37.23 13.52
N ASP A 65 -6.40 36.03 13.97
CA ASP A 65 -7.11 35.77 15.24
C ASP A 65 -6.30 36.41 16.40
N ARG A 66 -6.90 37.40 17.09
CA ARG A 66 -6.24 38.14 18.15
C ARG A 66 -6.16 37.44 19.51
N ASN A 67 -6.75 36.27 19.63
CA ASN A 67 -6.73 35.45 20.85
C ASN A 67 -5.55 34.49 20.91
N PHE A 68 -4.41 34.81 20.32
CA PHE A 68 -3.25 33.93 20.24
C PHE A 68 -2.06 34.39 21.11
N GLN A 69 -1.21 33.45 21.46
CA GLN A 69 0.08 33.70 22.08
C GLN A 69 1.08 34.19 21.02
N PHE A 70 2.06 35.00 21.41
CA PHE A 70 3.03 35.75 20.61
C PHE A 70 3.89 34.94 19.59
N GLN A 71 3.39 33.89 18.97
CA GLN A 71 4.06 33.13 17.89
C GLN A 71 3.27 33.27 16.60
N VAL A 72 3.98 33.50 15.50
CA VAL A 72 3.40 33.51 14.15
C VAL A 72 2.91 32.08 13.83
N GLU A 73 1.65 31.84 14.09
CA GLU A 73 1.05 30.51 14.20
C GLU A 73 1.22 29.67 12.92
N HIS A 74 0.99 30.28 11.73
CA HIS A 74 1.17 29.62 10.43
C HIS A 74 2.63 29.20 10.19
N VAL A 75 3.63 29.98 10.63
CA VAL A 75 5.05 29.61 10.49
C VAL A 75 5.44 28.50 11.47
N SER A 76 4.94 28.58 12.72
CA SER A 76 5.23 27.58 13.74
C SER A 76 4.71 26.20 13.34
N ILE A 77 3.47 26.12 12.84
CA ILE A 77 2.85 24.87 12.40
C ILE A 77 3.50 24.35 11.13
N ALA A 78 3.81 25.23 10.15
CA ALA A 78 4.48 24.82 8.92
C ALA A 78 5.85 24.18 9.19
N LYS A 79 6.60 24.65 10.20
CA LYS A 79 7.90 24.07 10.61
C LYS A 79 7.78 22.72 11.30
N LYS A 80 6.66 22.44 11.98
CA LYS A 80 6.43 21.19 12.70
C LYS A 80 5.89 20.09 11.80
N ALA A 81 5.27 20.43 10.66
CA ALA A 81 4.60 19.49 9.80
C ALA A 81 5.57 18.46 9.19
N ASP A 82 5.25 17.19 9.32
CA ASP A 82 5.88 16.09 8.59
C ASP A 82 5.21 15.88 7.22
N VAL A 83 3.91 16.19 7.10
CA VAL A 83 3.13 16.10 5.86
C VAL A 83 1.92 17.02 5.92
N VAL A 84 1.53 17.55 4.77
CA VAL A 84 0.26 18.28 4.58
C VAL A 84 -0.64 17.48 3.67
N MET A 85 -1.92 17.34 4.03
CA MET A 85 -2.98 16.77 3.19
C MET A 85 -4.08 17.81 3.01
N ILE A 86 -4.24 18.34 1.81
CA ILE A 86 -5.34 19.23 1.45
C ILE A 86 -6.48 18.40 0.89
N ALA A 87 -7.48 18.18 1.70
CA ALA A 87 -8.63 17.33 1.39
C ALA A 87 -9.88 17.81 2.15
N PRO A 88 -10.99 18.06 1.46
CA PRO A 88 -11.09 18.21 0.00
C PRO A 88 -10.34 19.45 -0.50
N ALA A 89 -9.75 19.40 -1.70
CA ALA A 89 -9.15 20.54 -2.38
C ALA A 89 -10.09 21.09 -3.45
N SER A 90 -10.66 22.28 -3.23
CA SER A 90 -11.51 22.96 -4.20
C SER A 90 -10.69 23.56 -5.34
N ALA A 91 -11.31 23.76 -6.51
CA ALA A 91 -10.68 24.43 -7.65
C ALA A 91 -10.11 25.82 -7.28
N ASN A 92 -10.80 26.55 -6.39
CA ASN A 92 -10.32 27.85 -5.88
C ASN A 92 -8.97 27.73 -5.18
N VAL A 93 -8.83 26.80 -4.23
CA VAL A 93 -7.58 26.63 -3.47
C VAL A 93 -6.48 26.08 -4.37
N ILE A 94 -6.78 25.16 -5.27
CA ILE A 94 -5.83 24.67 -6.29
C ILE A 94 -5.31 25.83 -7.14
N GLY A 95 -6.20 26.70 -7.62
CA GLY A 95 -5.81 27.89 -8.40
C GLY A 95 -4.96 28.87 -7.61
N LYS A 96 -5.33 29.18 -6.37
CA LYS A 96 -4.53 30.05 -5.47
C LYS A 96 -3.12 29.50 -5.27
N MET A 97 -2.99 28.23 -4.92
CA MET A 97 -1.69 27.59 -4.69
C MET A 97 -0.82 27.58 -5.94
N ALA A 98 -1.40 27.27 -7.11
CA ALA A 98 -0.68 27.22 -8.38
C ALA A 98 -0.10 28.59 -8.77
N HIS A 99 -0.72 29.69 -8.33
CA HIS A 99 -0.32 31.07 -8.63
C HIS A 99 0.32 31.81 -7.45
N GLY A 100 0.61 31.10 -6.35
CA GLY A 100 1.29 31.69 -5.18
C GLY A 100 0.46 32.70 -4.40
N ILE A 101 -0.88 32.58 -4.43
CA ILE A 101 -1.79 33.43 -3.68
C ILE A 101 -1.95 32.87 -2.26
N ALA A 102 -1.56 33.67 -1.26
CA ALA A 102 -1.58 33.31 0.15
C ALA A 102 -2.40 34.36 0.94
N ASP A 103 -3.71 34.35 0.73
CA ASP A 103 -4.66 35.34 1.27
C ASP A 103 -5.54 34.80 2.41
N ASP A 104 -5.31 33.56 2.84
CA ASP A 104 -5.98 32.92 3.98
C ASP A 104 -5.00 32.08 4.81
N MET A 105 -5.44 31.60 5.98
CA MET A 105 -4.61 30.83 6.92
C MET A 105 -4.06 29.55 6.30
N LEU A 106 -4.85 28.84 5.47
CA LEU A 106 -4.45 27.59 4.84
C LEU A 106 -3.36 27.85 3.79
N THR A 107 -3.62 28.73 2.82
CA THR A 107 -2.70 29.00 1.72
C THR A 107 -1.40 29.63 2.20
N THR A 108 -1.45 30.51 3.22
CA THR A 108 -0.27 31.10 3.86
C THR A 108 0.58 30.03 4.55
N THR A 109 -0.04 29.12 5.30
CA THR A 109 0.67 28.05 6.01
C THR A 109 1.31 27.07 5.01
N VAL A 110 0.57 26.64 3.99
CA VAL A 110 1.07 25.70 2.98
C VAL A 110 2.28 26.27 2.24
N MET A 111 2.27 27.58 1.92
CA MET A 111 3.39 28.24 1.25
C MET A 111 4.65 28.27 2.13
N ALA A 112 4.52 28.24 3.46
CA ALA A 112 5.63 28.19 4.40
C ALA A 112 6.13 26.76 4.69
N CYS A 113 5.41 25.71 4.27
CA CYS A 113 5.77 24.32 4.51
C CYS A 113 6.96 23.88 3.63
N LYS A 114 7.83 23.03 4.20
CA LYS A 114 8.92 22.34 3.48
C LYS A 114 8.69 20.85 3.37
N CYS A 115 7.70 20.33 4.07
CA CYS A 115 7.32 18.92 4.01
C CYS A 115 6.50 18.60 2.76
N PRO A 116 6.34 17.33 2.39
CA PRO A 116 5.49 16.91 1.29
C PRO A 116 4.04 17.38 1.47
N VAL A 117 3.45 17.86 0.37
CA VAL A 117 2.06 18.34 0.32
C VAL A 117 1.27 17.52 -0.66
N TYR A 118 0.23 16.86 -0.18
CA TYR A 118 -0.73 16.09 -0.95
C TYR A 118 -2.01 16.90 -1.16
N ILE A 119 -2.54 16.86 -2.37
CA ILE A 119 -3.74 17.59 -2.78
C ILE A 119 -4.75 16.58 -3.30
N SER A 120 -5.91 16.51 -2.66
CA SER A 120 -7.02 15.64 -3.07
C SER A 120 -8.16 16.48 -3.66
N PRO A 121 -8.22 16.62 -5.00
CA PRO A 121 -9.27 17.40 -5.66
C PRO A 121 -10.67 16.86 -5.35
N ALA A 122 -11.63 17.78 -5.15
CA ALA A 122 -13.02 17.45 -4.90
C ALA A 122 -13.94 18.53 -5.50
N MET A 123 -14.52 18.24 -6.65
CA MET A 123 -15.37 19.17 -7.37
C MET A 123 -16.26 18.45 -8.39
N ASN A 124 -17.20 19.17 -9.02
CA ASN A 124 -17.99 18.66 -10.14
C ASN A 124 -17.08 18.24 -11.31
N THR A 125 -17.51 17.26 -12.09
CA THR A 125 -16.72 16.71 -13.21
C THR A 125 -16.31 17.77 -14.23
N ASN A 126 -17.22 18.66 -14.63
CA ASN A 126 -16.91 19.73 -15.58
C ASN A 126 -15.87 20.71 -15.05
N MET A 127 -15.88 20.96 -13.72
CA MET A 127 -14.83 21.76 -13.07
C MET A 127 -13.51 21.02 -13.05
N TYR A 128 -13.52 19.74 -12.75
CA TYR A 128 -12.31 18.93 -12.73
C TYR A 128 -11.68 18.82 -14.11
N GLU A 129 -12.49 18.61 -15.16
CA GLU A 129 -12.02 18.49 -16.54
C GLU A 129 -11.72 19.85 -17.20
N ASN A 130 -12.03 20.95 -16.53
CA ASN A 130 -11.74 22.29 -17.06
C ASN A 130 -10.23 22.45 -17.30
N PRO A 131 -9.80 22.87 -18.52
CA PRO A 131 -8.38 22.98 -18.88
C PRO A 131 -7.56 23.82 -17.90
N ILE A 132 -8.13 24.92 -17.38
CA ILE A 132 -7.44 25.79 -16.42
C ILE A 132 -7.18 25.03 -15.11
N VAL A 133 -8.14 24.25 -14.63
CA VAL A 133 -7.98 23.45 -13.39
C VAL A 133 -6.95 22.35 -13.61
N GLN A 134 -6.98 21.67 -14.79
CA GLN A 134 -5.98 20.66 -15.15
C GLN A 134 -4.57 21.26 -15.25
N ASP A 135 -4.42 22.45 -15.84
CA ASP A 135 -3.13 23.14 -15.93
C ASP A 135 -2.62 23.60 -14.58
N ASN A 136 -3.51 24.07 -13.69
CA ASN A 136 -3.15 24.39 -12.30
C ASN A 136 -2.63 23.17 -11.53
N MET A 137 -3.27 22.01 -11.70
CA MET A 137 -2.81 20.76 -11.07
C MET A 137 -1.43 20.35 -11.61
N LYS A 138 -1.22 20.36 -12.93
CA LYS A 138 0.10 20.10 -13.54
C LYS A 138 1.16 21.09 -13.06
N THR A 139 0.80 22.35 -12.90
CA THR A 139 1.71 23.37 -12.36
C THR A 139 2.13 23.05 -10.93
N LEU A 140 1.20 22.61 -10.09
CA LEU A 140 1.49 22.18 -8.73
C LEU A 140 2.40 20.94 -8.71
N GLU A 141 2.12 19.92 -9.56
CA GLU A 141 2.98 18.75 -9.70
C GLU A 141 4.41 19.11 -10.14
N LYS A 142 4.56 20.05 -11.08
CA LYS A 142 5.86 20.58 -11.52
C LYS A 142 6.65 21.20 -10.37
N TYR A 143 5.98 21.80 -9.40
CA TYR A 143 6.59 22.39 -8.21
C TYR A 143 6.73 21.41 -7.03
N GLY A 144 6.49 20.10 -7.25
CA GLY A 144 6.70 19.04 -6.26
C GLY A 144 5.53 18.78 -5.32
N TYR A 145 4.34 19.31 -5.62
CA TYR A 145 3.12 18.91 -4.93
C TYR A 145 2.61 17.59 -5.49
N HIS A 146 1.97 16.79 -4.64
CA HIS A 146 1.43 15.48 -5.02
C HIS A 146 -0.08 15.55 -5.21
N VAL A 147 -0.55 15.54 -6.46
CA VAL A 147 -1.98 15.51 -6.76
C VAL A 147 -2.50 14.08 -6.73
N ILE A 148 -3.43 13.80 -5.81
CA ILE A 148 -4.09 12.50 -5.71
C ILE A 148 -5.20 12.44 -6.76
N THR A 149 -5.14 11.46 -7.64
CA THR A 149 -6.18 11.25 -8.65
C THR A 149 -7.54 11.04 -7.97
N PRO A 150 -8.56 11.86 -8.29
CA PRO A 150 -9.88 11.69 -7.73
C PRO A 150 -10.52 10.38 -8.20
N ALA A 151 -11.39 9.83 -7.38
CA ALA A 151 -12.21 8.69 -7.75
C ALA A 151 -13.28 9.10 -8.78
N SER A 152 -13.73 8.12 -9.55
CA SER A 152 -14.90 8.26 -10.41
C SER A 152 -16.12 7.65 -9.74
N GLY A 153 -17.30 8.22 -9.98
CA GLY A 153 -18.56 7.71 -9.46
C GLY A 153 -19.63 8.78 -9.34
N TYR A 154 -20.70 8.45 -8.63
CA TYR A 154 -21.82 9.37 -8.39
C TYR A 154 -21.38 10.53 -7.47
N LEU A 155 -21.62 11.75 -7.92
CA LEU A 155 -21.31 13.00 -7.25
C LEU A 155 -22.55 13.58 -6.55
N ALA A 156 -22.32 14.43 -5.55
CA ALA A 156 -23.41 15.08 -4.81
C ALA A 156 -24.32 15.97 -5.66
N CYS A 157 -23.85 16.43 -6.83
CA CYS A 157 -24.64 17.21 -7.79
C CYS A 157 -25.54 16.34 -8.68
N GLY A 158 -25.54 15.00 -8.54
CA GLY A 158 -26.31 14.09 -9.38
C GLY A 158 -25.59 13.57 -10.61
N ASP A 159 -24.42 14.11 -10.95
CA ASP A 159 -23.60 13.66 -12.08
C ASP A 159 -22.78 12.41 -11.74
N THR A 160 -22.37 11.68 -12.77
CA THR A 160 -21.41 10.57 -12.64
C THR A 160 -20.17 10.90 -13.44
N GLY A 161 -18.98 10.83 -12.80
CA GLY A 161 -17.73 11.14 -13.47
C GLY A 161 -16.55 11.26 -12.50
N ALA A 162 -15.43 11.78 -12.98
CA ALA A 162 -14.26 12.10 -12.19
C ALA A 162 -14.49 13.36 -11.33
N GLY A 163 -13.73 13.50 -10.23
CA GLY A 163 -13.81 14.67 -9.34
C GLY A 163 -14.25 14.34 -7.92
N LYS A 164 -14.56 13.06 -7.63
CA LYS A 164 -14.91 12.59 -6.29
C LYS A 164 -13.65 12.41 -5.46
N MET A 165 -13.59 13.05 -4.28
CA MET A 165 -12.51 12.81 -3.32
C MET A 165 -12.44 11.33 -2.96
N PRO A 166 -11.25 10.68 -2.99
CA PRO A 166 -11.07 9.33 -2.47
C PRO A 166 -11.56 9.20 -1.02
N GLU A 167 -11.87 7.99 -0.61
CA GLU A 167 -12.33 7.73 0.76
C GLU A 167 -11.21 8.01 1.78
N PRO A 168 -11.54 8.37 3.03
CA PRO A 168 -10.57 8.71 4.07
C PRO A 168 -9.49 7.65 4.28
N GLU A 169 -9.84 6.38 4.12
CA GLU A 169 -8.93 5.24 4.23
C GLU A 169 -7.83 5.29 3.14
N THR A 170 -8.18 5.69 1.94
CA THR A 170 -7.22 5.88 0.84
C THR A 170 -6.29 7.06 1.13
N LEU A 171 -6.83 8.20 1.58
CA LEU A 171 -6.03 9.36 1.95
C LEU A 171 -5.06 9.02 3.09
N LEU A 172 -5.52 8.24 4.07
CA LEU A 172 -4.66 7.73 5.15
C LEU A 172 -3.48 6.91 4.62
N GLN A 173 -3.68 6.08 3.59
CA GLN A 173 -2.58 5.30 3.00
C GLN A 173 -1.50 6.20 2.40
N TYR A 174 -1.85 7.32 1.74
CA TYR A 174 -0.87 8.30 1.24
C TYR A 174 -0.08 8.94 2.39
N ILE A 175 -0.74 9.33 3.49
CA ILE A 175 -0.07 9.87 4.66
C ILE A 175 0.88 8.84 5.28
N LEU A 176 0.42 7.61 5.46
CA LEU A 176 1.24 6.51 5.99
C LEU A 176 2.41 6.18 5.07
N GLN A 177 2.17 6.16 3.76
CA GLN A 177 3.22 6.00 2.76
C GLN A 177 4.33 7.03 2.94
N GLU A 178 3.99 8.27 3.29
CA GLU A 178 4.97 9.34 3.41
C GLU A 178 5.74 9.29 4.73
N ILE A 179 5.06 9.18 5.86
CA ILE A 179 5.66 9.46 7.17
C ILE A 179 5.70 8.30 8.17
N ALA A 180 5.06 7.13 7.86
CA ALA A 180 4.95 6.06 8.84
C ALA A 180 6.27 5.36 9.15
N PHE A 181 7.21 5.32 8.20
CA PHE A 181 8.50 4.64 8.33
C PHE A 181 9.61 5.45 7.69
N GLU A 182 10.84 5.23 8.18
CA GLU A 182 12.05 5.70 7.52
C GLU A 182 12.15 5.13 6.09
N LYS A 183 12.63 5.94 5.14
CA LYS A 183 12.76 5.55 3.73
C LYS A 183 14.08 4.80 3.45
N ASP A 184 14.35 3.82 4.29
CA ASP A 184 15.60 3.07 4.32
C ASP A 184 15.73 2.01 3.21
N LEU A 185 14.66 1.80 2.42
CA LEU A 185 14.66 0.99 1.20
C LEU A 185 14.54 1.85 -0.06
N LYS A 186 14.75 3.19 0.05
CA LYS A 186 14.70 4.10 -1.10
C LYS A 186 15.72 3.69 -2.17
N GLY A 187 15.27 3.64 -3.42
CA GLY A 187 16.08 3.23 -4.57
C GLY A 187 16.22 1.72 -4.76
N LYS A 188 15.64 0.89 -3.87
CA LYS A 188 15.59 -0.57 -4.04
C LYS A 188 14.35 -0.98 -4.84
N LYS A 189 14.55 -1.86 -5.82
CA LYS A 189 13.49 -2.51 -6.59
C LYS A 189 13.17 -3.87 -5.97
N ILE A 190 11.93 -4.07 -5.56
CA ILE A 190 11.50 -5.27 -4.84
C ILE A 190 10.35 -5.95 -5.59
N LEU A 191 10.56 -7.20 -6.00
CA LEU A 191 9.54 -8.06 -6.56
C LEU A 191 8.96 -8.96 -5.48
N ILE A 192 7.65 -8.93 -5.33
CA ILE A 192 6.93 -9.78 -4.36
C ILE A 192 5.87 -10.57 -5.10
N THR A 193 5.77 -11.88 -4.83
CA THR A 193 4.66 -12.69 -5.32
C THR A 193 3.66 -12.94 -4.21
N ALA A 194 2.36 -12.96 -4.53
CA ALA A 194 1.28 -13.13 -3.55
C ALA A 194 0.09 -13.92 -4.12
N GLY A 195 -0.74 -14.42 -3.20
CA GLY A 195 -1.97 -15.13 -3.57
C GLY A 195 -1.72 -16.56 -4.11
N PRO A 196 -2.80 -17.27 -4.43
CA PRO A 196 -2.75 -18.59 -5.03
C PRO A 196 -2.72 -18.51 -6.56
N THR A 197 -2.16 -19.52 -7.21
CA THR A 197 -2.44 -19.79 -8.63
C THR A 197 -3.68 -20.65 -8.76
N GLN A 198 -4.30 -20.62 -9.94
CA GLN A 198 -5.48 -21.39 -10.31
C GLN A 198 -5.18 -22.14 -11.59
N GLU A 199 -5.16 -23.47 -11.51
CA GLU A 199 -4.87 -24.33 -12.63
C GLU A 199 -6.18 -24.89 -13.19
N LYS A 200 -6.55 -24.45 -14.39
CA LYS A 200 -7.83 -24.79 -15.00
C LYS A 200 -7.95 -26.30 -15.26
N ILE A 201 -9.11 -26.86 -14.91
CA ILE A 201 -9.56 -28.23 -15.32
C ILE A 201 -10.45 -28.08 -16.56
N ASP A 202 -11.37 -27.14 -16.51
CA ASP A 202 -12.31 -26.78 -17.57
C ASP A 202 -12.72 -25.28 -17.43
N PRO A 203 -13.59 -24.69 -18.26
CA PRO A 203 -14.01 -23.30 -18.15
C PRO A 203 -14.64 -22.91 -16.82
N VAL A 204 -15.03 -23.86 -15.98
CA VAL A 204 -15.79 -23.63 -14.73
C VAL A 204 -14.98 -23.99 -13.49
N ARG A 205 -14.09 -24.98 -13.57
CA ARG A 205 -13.39 -25.57 -12.42
C ARG A 205 -11.88 -25.44 -12.54
N TYR A 206 -11.22 -25.29 -11.39
CA TYR A 206 -9.76 -25.18 -11.29
C TYR A 206 -9.26 -25.81 -9.97
N ILE A 207 -7.99 -26.15 -9.95
CA ILE A 207 -7.24 -26.53 -8.75
C ILE A 207 -6.55 -25.29 -8.22
N THR A 208 -6.58 -25.08 -6.90
CA THR A 208 -5.94 -23.92 -6.27
C THR A 208 -5.51 -24.21 -4.83
N ASN A 209 -4.70 -23.34 -4.27
CA ASN A 209 -4.29 -23.35 -2.87
C ASN A 209 -5.17 -22.43 -2.01
N HIS A 210 -5.23 -22.68 -0.71
CA HIS A 210 -6.02 -21.87 0.25
C HIS A 210 -5.43 -20.50 0.57
N SER A 211 -4.40 -20.02 -0.14
CA SER A 211 -3.74 -18.75 0.14
C SER A 211 -4.68 -17.56 -0.03
N SER A 212 -4.69 -16.67 0.95
CA SER A 212 -5.42 -15.41 0.89
C SER A 212 -4.61 -14.24 0.35
N GLY A 213 -3.29 -14.42 0.13
CA GLY A 213 -2.38 -13.35 -0.30
C GLY A 213 -1.95 -12.36 0.77
N LYS A 214 -2.55 -12.40 1.98
CA LYS A 214 -2.33 -11.40 3.04
C LYS A 214 -0.85 -11.14 3.35
N MET A 215 0.00 -12.17 3.42
CA MET A 215 1.42 -11.99 3.75
C MET A 215 2.18 -11.23 2.67
N GLY A 216 2.01 -11.61 1.40
CA GLY A 216 2.64 -10.92 0.27
C GLY A 216 2.18 -9.46 0.14
N TYR A 217 0.90 -9.18 0.40
CA TYR A 217 0.34 -7.82 0.42
C TYR A 217 0.89 -7.00 1.59
N ALA A 218 1.06 -7.58 2.78
CA ALA A 218 1.68 -6.93 3.92
C ALA A 218 3.16 -6.58 3.64
N LEU A 219 3.90 -7.50 3.01
CA LEU A 219 5.28 -7.24 2.56
C LEU A 219 5.34 -6.11 1.52
N ALA A 220 4.46 -6.14 0.51
CA ALA A 220 4.42 -5.11 -0.52
C ALA A 220 4.10 -3.72 0.06
N LYS A 221 3.10 -3.64 0.94
CA LYS A 221 2.72 -2.42 1.64
C LYS A 221 3.88 -1.88 2.50
N ARG A 222 4.50 -2.73 3.32
CA ARG A 222 5.59 -2.34 4.21
C ARG A 222 6.84 -1.91 3.45
N ALA A 223 7.21 -2.62 2.39
CA ALA A 223 8.35 -2.27 1.54
C ALA A 223 8.16 -0.92 0.85
N ALA A 224 6.98 -0.69 0.27
CA ALA A 224 6.64 0.58 -0.36
C ALA A 224 6.62 1.73 0.66
N MET A 225 6.04 1.55 1.86
CA MET A 225 6.09 2.55 2.93
C MET A 225 7.51 2.88 3.40
N ARG A 226 8.47 1.98 3.20
CA ARG A 226 9.92 2.19 3.44
C ARG A 226 10.65 2.76 2.23
N GLY A 227 9.94 3.15 1.18
CA GLY A 227 10.47 3.86 0.02
C GLY A 227 10.97 2.98 -1.13
N ALA A 228 10.72 1.66 -1.09
CA ALA A 228 11.05 0.77 -2.18
C ALA A 228 10.12 0.96 -3.39
N GLU A 229 10.64 0.71 -4.59
CA GLU A 229 9.86 0.53 -5.81
C GLU A 229 9.38 -0.93 -5.86
N VAL A 230 8.07 -1.14 -5.63
CA VAL A 230 7.53 -2.49 -5.45
C VAL A 230 6.71 -2.93 -6.65
N THR A 231 7.05 -4.11 -7.19
CA THR A 231 6.21 -4.86 -8.14
C THR A 231 5.60 -6.06 -7.42
N LEU A 232 4.27 -6.13 -7.36
CA LEU A 232 3.51 -7.21 -6.75
C LEU A 232 2.89 -8.08 -7.85
N VAL A 233 3.40 -9.29 -8.05
CA VAL A 233 2.80 -10.30 -8.95
C VAL A 233 1.80 -11.12 -8.14
N SER A 234 0.51 -10.95 -8.41
CA SER A 234 -0.55 -11.50 -7.57
C SER A 234 -1.52 -12.39 -8.32
N GLY A 235 -1.74 -13.59 -7.78
CA GLY A 235 -2.92 -14.37 -8.08
C GLY A 235 -4.19 -13.68 -7.59
N GLN A 236 -5.36 -14.26 -7.92
CA GLN A 236 -6.65 -13.68 -7.56
C GLN A 236 -6.88 -13.71 -6.05
N VAL A 237 -7.10 -12.57 -5.45
CA VAL A 237 -7.39 -12.39 -4.03
C VAL A 237 -8.47 -11.32 -3.84
N SER A 238 -9.12 -11.30 -2.67
CA SER A 238 -10.13 -10.30 -2.33
C SER A 238 -9.56 -9.02 -1.69
N ILE A 239 -8.25 -8.96 -1.49
CA ILE A 239 -7.59 -7.82 -0.84
C ILE A 239 -7.29 -6.75 -1.88
N ALA A 240 -7.67 -5.50 -1.60
CA ALA A 240 -7.27 -4.37 -2.44
C ALA A 240 -5.76 -4.10 -2.31
N PRO A 241 -5.03 -3.92 -3.41
CA PRO A 241 -3.62 -3.59 -3.36
C PRO A 241 -3.38 -2.17 -2.83
N PRO A 242 -2.22 -1.89 -2.22
CA PRO A 242 -1.84 -0.53 -1.86
C PRO A 242 -1.77 0.37 -3.12
N PRO A 243 -2.19 1.64 -3.05
CA PRO A 243 -2.32 2.51 -4.24
C PRO A 243 -0.99 2.88 -4.91
N PHE A 244 0.14 2.67 -4.24
CA PHE A 244 1.49 3.02 -4.68
C PHE A 244 2.35 1.79 -5.05
N VAL A 245 1.73 0.61 -5.20
CA VAL A 245 2.39 -0.64 -5.61
C VAL A 245 1.99 -0.99 -7.03
N LYS A 246 2.97 -1.29 -7.89
CA LYS A 246 2.71 -1.78 -9.24
C LYS A 246 2.21 -3.23 -9.16
N VAL A 247 0.98 -3.48 -9.57
CA VAL A 247 0.39 -4.82 -9.53
C VAL A 247 0.39 -5.44 -10.91
N VAL A 248 0.83 -6.71 -10.97
CA VAL A 248 0.74 -7.57 -12.15
C VAL A 248 -0.17 -8.74 -11.76
N SER A 249 -1.40 -8.72 -12.25
CA SER A 249 -2.39 -9.78 -11.99
C SER A 249 -2.11 -11.00 -12.86
N ILE A 250 -2.16 -12.18 -12.26
CA ILE A 250 -1.97 -13.46 -12.94
C ILE A 250 -3.06 -14.46 -12.53
N THR A 251 -3.17 -15.54 -13.26
CA THR A 251 -4.12 -16.62 -12.95
C THR A 251 -3.39 -17.94 -12.67
N SER A 252 -2.57 -18.42 -13.59
CA SER A 252 -1.92 -19.73 -13.49
C SER A 252 -0.47 -19.65 -12.98
N ALA A 253 0.11 -20.80 -12.65
CA ALA A 253 1.53 -20.94 -12.33
C ALA A 253 2.41 -20.49 -13.50
N LYS A 254 1.98 -20.78 -14.74
CA LYS A 254 2.69 -20.35 -15.95
C LYS A 254 2.69 -18.84 -16.10
N ASP A 255 1.53 -18.18 -15.90
CA ASP A 255 1.45 -16.71 -15.95
C ASP A 255 2.38 -16.08 -14.90
N MET A 256 2.41 -16.66 -13.68
CA MET A 256 3.29 -16.18 -12.62
C MET A 256 4.76 -16.37 -12.97
N PHE A 257 5.13 -17.52 -13.54
CA PHE A 257 6.49 -17.79 -14.01
C PHE A 257 6.92 -16.73 -15.03
N ASP A 258 6.10 -16.50 -16.06
CA ASP A 258 6.40 -15.55 -17.14
C ASP A 258 6.49 -14.12 -16.61
N ALA A 259 5.55 -13.69 -15.77
CA ALA A 259 5.55 -12.36 -15.18
C ALA A 259 6.77 -12.10 -14.27
N VAL A 260 7.16 -13.09 -13.47
CA VAL A 260 8.32 -12.99 -12.56
C VAL A 260 9.63 -12.96 -13.35
N THR A 261 9.80 -13.88 -14.31
CA THR A 261 11.05 -14.01 -15.07
C THR A 261 11.31 -12.82 -15.97
N ALA A 262 10.24 -12.20 -16.51
CA ALA A 262 10.34 -11.00 -17.36
C ALA A 262 11.01 -9.81 -16.65
N VAL A 263 10.87 -9.68 -15.33
CA VAL A 263 11.36 -8.53 -14.57
C VAL A 263 12.42 -8.87 -13.52
N SER A 264 12.67 -10.15 -13.26
CA SER A 264 13.53 -10.63 -12.16
C SER A 264 14.95 -10.06 -12.19
N LYS A 265 15.54 -9.90 -13.38
CA LYS A 265 16.90 -9.39 -13.55
C LYS A 265 17.08 -7.93 -13.09
N GLU A 266 16.00 -7.15 -13.05
CA GLU A 266 16.05 -5.73 -12.66
C GLU A 266 15.82 -5.52 -11.15
N GLN A 267 15.46 -6.58 -10.42
CA GLN A 267 15.12 -6.48 -9.02
C GLN A 267 16.32 -6.64 -8.11
N ASP A 268 16.37 -5.86 -7.03
CA ASP A 268 17.39 -6.01 -5.99
C ASP A 268 17.01 -7.09 -5.00
N ILE A 269 15.72 -7.20 -4.71
CA ILE A 269 15.17 -8.16 -3.76
C ILE A 269 13.98 -8.86 -4.41
N ILE A 270 13.94 -10.19 -4.30
CA ILE A 270 12.79 -10.99 -4.73
C ILE A 270 12.27 -11.78 -3.54
N ILE A 271 10.98 -11.62 -3.22
CA ILE A 271 10.31 -12.33 -2.12
C ILE A 271 9.18 -13.18 -2.70
N LYS A 272 9.35 -14.49 -2.71
CA LYS A 272 8.36 -15.42 -3.24
C LYS A 272 7.43 -15.91 -2.13
N ALA A 273 6.33 -15.17 -1.90
CA ALA A 273 5.32 -15.48 -0.88
C ALA A 273 4.01 -16.07 -1.44
N ALA A 274 3.88 -16.20 -2.76
CA ALA A 274 2.73 -16.81 -3.40
C ALA A 274 2.67 -18.34 -3.16
N ALA A 275 1.45 -18.86 -3.09
CA ALA A 275 1.18 -20.30 -3.07
C ALA A 275 0.94 -20.80 -4.51
N VAL A 276 2.02 -21.15 -5.18
CA VAL A 276 2.00 -21.66 -6.55
C VAL A 276 1.69 -23.16 -6.51
N ALA A 277 0.82 -23.63 -7.41
CA ALA A 277 0.55 -25.05 -7.56
C ALA A 277 1.78 -25.75 -8.15
N ASP A 278 2.19 -26.87 -7.55
CA ASP A 278 3.29 -27.73 -8.05
C ASP A 278 2.86 -28.61 -9.23
N TYR A 279 1.55 -28.79 -9.40
CA TYR A 279 0.93 -29.60 -10.44
C TYR A 279 -0.24 -28.85 -11.09
N ARG A 280 -0.43 -29.12 -12.39
CA ARG A 280 -1.58 -28.67 -13.18
C ARG A 280 -2.17 -29.81 -13.96
N PRO A 281 -3.45 -29.78 -14.40
CA PRO A 281 -3.99 -30.76 -15.34
C PRO A 281 -3.16 -30.83 -16.62
N ALA A 282 -2.78 -32.03 -17.02
CA ALA A 282 -2.03 -32.26 -18.25
C ALA A 282 -2.86 -31.90 -19.50
N VAL A 283 -4.19 -32.04 -19.40
CA VAL A 283 -5.15 -31.67 -20.45
C VAL A 283 -6.24 -30.82 -19.84
N VAL A 284 -6.47 -29.65 -20.40
CA VAL A 284 -7.57 -28.73 -20.03
C VAL A 284 -8.71 -28.94 -21.01
N SER A 285 -9.91 -29.19 -20.49
CA SER A 285 -11.11 -29.37 -21.34
C SER A 285 -11.63 -27.96 -21.78
N ASP A 286 -11.93 -27.84 -23.08
CA ASP A 286 -12.53 -26.62 -23.62
C ASP A 286 -14.01 -26.45 -23.23
N GLU A 287 -14.66 -27.58 -22.86
CA GLU A 287 -16.04 -27.59 -22.40
C GLU A 287 -16.15 -28.08 -20.96
N LYS A 288 -17.20 -27.63 -20.26
CA LYS A 288 -17.51 -28.08 -18.91
C LYS A 288 -17.67 -29.63 -18.91
N MET A 289 -16.81 -30.33 -18.17
CA MET A 289 -16.87 -31.79 -18.01
C MET A 289 -18.20 -32.17 -17.34
N LYS A 290 -19.05 -32.94 -18.05
CA LYS A 290 -20.33 -33.41 -17.53
C LYS A 290 -20.09 -34.59 -16.59
N LYS A 291 -20.98 -34.76 -15.61
CA LYS A 291 -21.00 -35.90 -14.71
C LYS A 291 -21.28 -37.16 -15.56
N LYS A 292 -20.45 -38.18 -15.40
CA LYS A 292 -20.62 -39.54 -15.97
C LYS A 292 -20.80 -40.49 -14.80
N ASP A 293 -21.33 -41.70 -15.09
CA ASP A 293 -21.55 -42.71 -14.06
C ASP A 293 -20.24 -43.38 -13.59
N ASP A 294 -19.11 -43.12 -14.29
CA ASP A 294 -17.79 -43.66 -13.96
C ASP A 294 -16.98 -42.69 -13.09
N GLN A 295 -15.91 -43.22 -12.48
CA GLN A 295 -14.94 -42.45 -11.74
C GLN A 295 -14.22 -41.46 -12.71
N LEU A 296 -14.10 -40.18 -12.28
CA LEU A 296 -13.34 -39.20 -13.01
C LEU A 296 -11.93 -39.10 -12.42
N SER A 297 -10.91 -39.36 -13.21
CA SER A 297 -9.51 -39.11 -12.90
C SER A 297 -8.99 -37.90 -13.71
N ILE A 298 -8.15 -37.09 -13.10
CA ILE A 298 -7.49 -35.98 -13.77
C ILE A 298 -5.99 -36.27 -13.71
N GLU A 299 -5.38 -36.44 -14.87
CA GLU A 299 -3.94 -36.57 -14.99
C GLU A 299 -3.28 -35.20 -14.71
N LEU A 300 -2.23 -35.23 -13.88
CA LEU A 300 -1.52 -34.00 -13.47
C LEU A 300 -0.07 -34.06 -13.99
N GLU A 301 0.41 -32.93 -14.47
CA GLU A 301 1.81 -32.70 -14.81
C GLU A 301 2.43 -31.62 -13.90
N ARG A 302 3.76 -31.61 -13.76
CA ARG A 302 4.48 -30.64 -12.96
C ARG A 302 4.46 -29.26 -13.61
N THR A 303 4.32 -28.22 -12.77
CA THR A 303 4.51 -26.83 -13.18
C THR A 303 5.99 -26.43 -13.13
N ASP A 304 6.30 -25.28 -13.74
CA ASP A 304 7.65 -24.70 -13.68
C ASP A 304 8.00 -24.25 -12.24
N ASP A 305 9.18 -24.63 -11.78
CA ASP A 305 9.67 -24.24 -10.46
C ASP A 305 10.30 -22.83 -10.51
N ILE A 306 9.48 -21.80 -10.25
CA ILE A 306 9.89 -20.40 -10.29
C ILE A 306 11.07 -20.14 -9.37
N LEU A 307 11.07 -20.72 -8.16
CA LEU A 307 12.10 -20.46 -7.16
C LEU A 307 13.44 -21.09 -7.55
N LYS A 308 13.39 -22.27 -8.17
CA LYS A 308 14.58 -22.92 -8.73
C LYS A 308 15.17 -22.09 -9.87
N TYR A 309 14.33 -21.65 -10.81
CA TYR A 309 14.74 -20.80 -11.92
C TYR A 309 15.43 -19.50 -11.43
N LEU A 310 14.82 -18.83 -10.45
CA LEU A 310 15.38 -17.60 -9.87
C LEU A 310 16.74 -17.84 -9.20
N GLY A 311 16.91 -18.95 -8.48
CA GLY A 311 18.18 -19.30 -7.85
C GLY A 311 19.30 -19.62 -8.83
N GLU A 312 18.97 -20.28 -9.97
CA GLU A 312 19.90 -20.61 -11.05
C GLU A 312 20.31 -19.35 -11.86
N HIS A 313 19.44 -18.32 -11.91
CA HIS A 313 19.67 -17.09 -12.69
C HIS A 313 19.90 -15.86 -11.80
N LYS A 314 20.16 -16.07 -10.52
CA LYS A 314 20.40 -15.02 -9.55
C LYS A 314 21.65 -14.21 -9.90
N ARG A 315 21.50 -12.88 -10.00
CA ARG A 315 22.64 -11.99 -10.23
C ARG A 315 23.40 -11.69 -8.93
N GLU A 316 24.64 -11.29 -9.04
CA GLU A 316 25.43 -10.82 -7.91
C GLU A 316 24.76 -9.62 -7.22
N GLY A 317 24.72 -9.61 -5.88
CA GLY A 317 24.08 -8.58 -5.08
C GLY A 317 22.54 -8.65 -5.03
N GLN A 318 21.92 -9.59 -5.74
CA GLN A 318 20.48 -9.82 -5.67
C GLN A 318 20.10 -10.71 -4.48
N PHE A 319 19.11 -10.31 -3.72
CA PHE A 319 18.59 -11.08 -2.57
C PHE A 319 17.35 -11.89 -2.95
N LEU A 320 17.36 -13.18 -2.63
CA LEU A 320 16.25 -14.08 -2.92
C LEU A 320 15.71 -14.70 -1.63
N CYS A 321 14.46 -14.36 -1.29
CA CYS A 321 13.73 -14.90 -0.15
C CYS A 321 12.59 -15.80 -0.60
N GLY A 322 12.55 -17.04 -0.09
CA GLY A 322 11.43 -17.97 -0.30
C GLY A 322 10.54 -18.06 0.94
N PHE A 323 9.33 -18.54 0.73
CA PHE A 323 8.46 -19.01 1.81
C PHE A 323 8.35 -20.53 1.74
N SER A 324 8.32 -21.16 2.91
CA SER A 324 7.98 -22.58 3.04
C SER A 324 6.84 -22.75 4.03
N MET A 325 6.03 -23.75 3.78
CA MET A 325 4.91 -24.11 4.63
C MET A 325 4.96 -25.63 4.79
N GLU A 326 5.32 -26.05 6.00
CA GLU A 326 5.62 -27.45 6.29
C GLU A 326 4.72 -27.96 7.43
N THR A 327 4.43 -29.23 7.41
CA THR A 327 3.66 -29.92 8.47
C THR A 327 4.54 -30.82 9.34
N GLN A 328 5.73 -31.18 8.86
CA GLN A 328 6.72 -32.03 9.55
C GLN A 328 8.13 -31.61 9.13
N ASN A 329 9.12 -31.76 10.02
CA ASN A 329 10.54 -31.48 9.78
C ASN A 329 10.80 -30.12 9.12
N MET A 330 10.05 -29.08 9.57
CA MET A 330 10.02 -27.77 8.94
C MET A 330 11.42 -27.17 8.72
N ILE A 331 12.28 -27.26 9.70
CA ILE A 331 13.62 -26.65 9.67
C ILE A 331 14.52 -27.38 8.68
N GLU A 332 14.57 -28.71 8.75
CA GLU A 332 15.40 -29.52 7.87
C GLU A 332 14.99 -29.36 6.39
N ASN A 333 13.69 -29.53 6.10
CA ASN A 333 13.15 -29.33 4.75
C ASN A 333 13.43 -27.92 4.22
N SER A 334 13.28 -26.90 5.06
CA SER A 334 13.56 -25.51 4.69
C SER A 334 15.04 -25.27 4.42
N ARG A 335 15.95 -25.86 5.20
CA ARG A 335 17.41 -25.78 4.99
C ARG A 335 17.83 -26.47 3.67
N GLU A 336 17.27 -27.64 3.36
CA GLU A 336 17.50 -28.30 2.09
C GLU A 336 17.02 -27.46 0.91
N LYS A 337 15.82 -26.89 1.02
CA LYS A 337 15.23 -26.00 0.01
C LYS A 337 16.08 -24.76 -0.19
N LEU A 338 16.59 -24.15 0.89
CA LEU A 338 17.47 -22.99 0.84
C LEU A 338 18.74 -23.28 0.03
N LYS A 339 19.41 -24.39 0.30
CA LYS A 339 20.63 -24.81 -0.40
C LYS A 339 20.33 -25.21 -1.85
N LYS A 340 19.34 -26.07 -2.07
CA LYS A 340 19.00 -26.61 -3.41
C LYS A 340 18.56 -25.54 -4.40
N LYS A 341 17.93 -24.47 -3.91
CA LYS A 341 17.39 -23.38 -4.72
C LYS A 341 18.20 -22.08 -4.64
N ASN A 342 19.41 -22.12 -4.06
CA ASN A 342 20.32 -20.99 -3.94
C ASN A 342 19.67 -19.72 -3.37
N LEU A 343 18.92 -19.88 -2.26
CA LEU A 343 18.24 -18.80 -1.57
C LEU A 343 19.13 -18.18 -0.50
N ASP A 344 18.92 -16.90 -0.20
CA ASP A 344 19.57 -16.21 0.92
C ASP A 344 18.81 -16.41 2.22
N MET A 345 17.47 -16.49 2.15
CA MET A 345 16.61 -16.66 3.31
C MET A 345 15.34 -17.44 2.95
N ILE A 346 14.82 -18.17 3.92
CA ILE A 346 13.48 -18.75 3.90
C ILE A 346 12.71 -18.28 5.13
N ALA A 347 11.47 -17.81 4.91
CA ALA A 347 10.50 -17.63 5.97
C ALA A 347 9.62 -18.88 6.06
N ALA A 348 9.86 -19.70 7.08
CA ALA A 348 9.18 -20.97 7.29
C ALA A 348 7.97 -20.80 8.22
N ASN A 349 6.82 -21.36 7.85
CA ASN A 349 5.59 -21.33 8.62
C ASN A 349 5.18 -22.76 8.99
N ASN A 350 4.80 -23.00 10.25
CA ASN A 350 4.28 -24.27 10.73
C ASN A 350 2.75 -24.26 10.78
N LEU A 351 2.11 -25.02 9.91
CA LEU A 351 0.64 -25.10 9.83
C LEU A 351 -0.04 -25.72 11.06
N LYS A 352 0.69 -26.43 11.91
CA LYS A 352 0.12 -27.11 13.09
C LYS A 352 -0.06 -26.17 14.27
N VAL A 353 0.46 -24.96 14.21
CA VAL A 353 0.35 -23.99 15.31
C VAL A 353 -0.90 -23.13 15.09
N GLU A 354 -1.76 -23.07 16.11
CA GLU A 354 -2.94 -22.23 16.12
C GLU A 354 -2.54 -20.74 15.96
N GLY A 355 -3.20 -20.00 15.08
CA GLY A 355 -2.85 -18.62 14.75
C GLY A 355 -1.84 -18.46 13.60
N ALA A 356 -1.21 -19.55 13.13
CA ALA A 356 -0.34 -19.57 11.96
C ALA A 356 -1.09 -20.17 10.77
N GLY A 357 -1.67 -19.34 9.89
CA GLY A 357 -2.43 -19.87 8.76
C GLY A 357 -2.67 -18.86 7.64
N PHE A 358 -3.22 -19.36 6.52
CA PHE A 358 -3.47 -18.54 5.34
C PHE A 358 -4.51 -17.43 5.57
N LYS A 359 -5.55 -17.69 6.36
CA LYS A 359 -6.71 -16.80 6.52
C LYS A 359 -6.61 -15.87 7.74
N THR A 360 -5.74 -16.17 8.72
CA THR A 360 -5.54 -15.35 9.93
C THR A 360 -4.80 -14.06 9.62
N ASP A 361 -4.93 -13.05 10.47
CA ASP A 361 -4.17 -11.79 10.37
C ASP A 361 -2.82 -11.87 11.09
N THR A 362 -2.59 -12.95 11.83
CA THR A 362 -1.34 -13.27 12.54
C THR A 362 -0.50 -14.29 11.79
N ASN A 363 0.77 -14.39 12.17
CA ASN A 363 1.68 -15.43 11.71
C ASN A 363 2.73 -15.75 12.79
N ILE A 364 3.26 -16.98 12.71
CA ILE A 364 4.40 -17.45 13.49
C ILE A 364 5.42 -17.96 12.48
N LEU A 365 6.55 -17.30 12.37
CA LEU A 365 7.55 -17.59 11.36
C LEU A 365 8.89 -17.95 11.99
N THR A 366 9.63 -18.83 11.33
CA THR A 366 11.06 -19.01 11.58
C THR A 366 11.81 -18.52 10.34
N LEU A 367 12.69 -17.54 10.52
CA LEU A 367 13.58 -17.04 9.48
C LEU A 367 14.85 -17.89 9.46
N ILE A 368 15.11 -18.53 8.32
CA ILE A 368 16.23 -19.45 8.16
C ILE A 368 17.16 -18.90 7.08
N THR A 369 18.42 -18.71 7.43
CA THR A 369 19.52 -18.35 6.52
C THR A 369 20.54 -19.49 6.48
N GLN A 370 21.63 -19.35 5.73
CA GLN A 370 22.71 -20.35 5.76
C GLN A 370 23.33 -20.54 7.16
N ASN A 371 23.45 -19.46 7.93
CA ASN A 371 24.21 -19.43 9.18
C ASN A 371 23.34 -19.27 10.43
N GLU A 372 22.07 -18.93 10.29
CA GLU A 372 21.24 -18.50 11.40
C GLU A 372 19.80 -18.99 11.26
N GLU A 373 19.17 -19.19 12.39
CA GLU A 373 17.77 -19.53 12.54
C GLU A 373 17.16 -18.66 13.64
N VAL A 374 16.11 -17.90 13.30
CA VAL A 374 15.44 -16.98 14.20
C VAL A 374 13.96 -17.29 14.22
N SER A 375 13.46 -17.83 15.32
CA SER A 375 12.02 -18.00 15.55
C SER A 375 11.39 -16.70 16.00
N LEU A 376 10.30 -16.30 15.39
CA LEU A 376 9.53 -15.13 15.75
C LEU A 376 8.32 -15.53 16.57
N ASP A 377 8.00 -14.72 17.59
CA ASP A 377 6.75 -14.85 18.32
C ASP A 377 5.54 -14.60 17.42
N MET A 378 4.34 -15.00 17.89
CA MET A 378 3.10 -14.70 17.20
C MET A 378 2.94 -13.18 17.07
N MET A 379 2.83 -12.70 15.84
CA MET A 379 2.66 -11.28 15.55
C MET A 379 1.73 -11.06 14.34
N SER A 380 1.31 -9.82 14.10
CA SER A 380 0.55 -9.49 12.90
C SER A 380 1.39 -9.73 11.64
N LYS A 381 0.73 -10.03 10.51
CA LYS A 381 1.42 -10.16 9.21
C LYS A 381 2.11 -8.86 8.78
N GLU A 382 1.59 -7.71 9.20
CA GLU A 382 2.23 -6.40 8.96
C GLU A 382 3.53 -6.25 9.76
N ASP A 383 3.57 -6.71 11.02
CA ASP A 383 4.79 -6.68 11.83
C ASP A 383 5.80 -7.72 11.35
N ALA A 384 5.34 -8.92 11.03
CA ALA A 384 6.19 -9.96 10.43
C ALA A 384 6.84 -9.50 9.12
N ALA A 385 6.10 -8.76 8.28
CA ALA A 385 6.66 -8.13 7.08
C ALA A 385 7.77 -7.13 7.41
N GLY A 386 7.62 -6.36 8.49
CA GLY A 386 8.67 -5.46 8.99
C GLY A 386 9.94 -6.22 9.35
N VAL A 387 9.83 -7.26 10.20
CA VAL A 387 10.95 -8.08 10.65
C VAL A 387 11.67 -8.78 9.47
N ILE A 388 10.91 -9.32 8.51
CA ILE A 388 11.49 -9.93 7.30
C ILE A 388 12.32 -8.90 6.51
N LEU A 389 11.78 -7.72 6.27
CA LEU A 389 12.49 -6.66 5.52
C LEU A 389 13.71 -6.12 6.29
N ASP A 390 13.65 -6.04 7.63
CA ASP A 390 14.79 -5.66 8.47
C ASP A 390 15.91 -6.68 8.35
N LYS A 391 15.56 -7.98 8.41
CA LYS A 391 16.54 -9.06 8.24
C LYS A 391 17.17 -9.03 6.85
N ILE A 392 16.38 -8.86 5.80
CA ILE A 392 16.88 -8.75 4.42
C ILE A 392 17.85 -7.56 4.31
N LYS A 393 17.45 -6.38 4.80
CA LYS A 393 18.31 -5.19 4.79
C LYS A 393 19.63 -5.42 5.50
N GLY A 394 19.59 -6.01 6.71
CA GLY A 394 20.80 -6.30 7.49
C GLY A 394 21.75 -7.30 6.84
N MET A 395 21.24 -8.17 5.95
CA MET A 395 22.08 -9.14 5.20
C MET A 395 22.63 -8.54 3.89
N MET A 396 22.06 -7.44 3.40
CA MET A 396 22.53 -6.76 2.17
C MET A 396 23.47 -5.59 2.45
N SER A 397 23.60 -5.19 3.73
CA SER A 397 24.56 -4.18 4.20
C SER A 397 25.91 -4.84 4.44
#